data_d843f84e7f405be8053509bd49c2cc42
#
_entry.id   d843f84e7f405be8053509bd49c2cc42
#
_cell.length_a   1.000
_cell.length_b   1.000
_cell.length_c   1.000
_cell.angle_alpha   90.00
_cell.angle_beta   90.00
_cell.angle_gamma   90.00
#
_symmetry.space_group_name_H-M   'P 1'
#
loop_
_entity.id
_entity.type
_entity.pdbx_description
1 polymer ?
#
loop_
_entity_poly.entity_id
_entity_poly.type
_entity_poly.pdbx_seq_one_letter_code
_entity_poly.pdbx_strand_id
1 'polypeptide(L)'
;MKTLAIDTSTQALSVALRDGDQVVAETTTNTKIKHSTQLLPLIDSMFKLIGWQPIDLEGIVVTEGPGSYTGLRIGVTAAKTMANTLNIPLFTLPTLMALAGNVQATSGPALIVPFIDARRKTAFATVYLREGNRFTLLFTTSHGQFIQFLDQVETYLKDNPDLQSLPLNFISPDIEAFRQDIESQFGDRAIIFPNEFGLIHAGHLGALPLKQVDVETFIPDYAKLSEAEENWVAQNPEEAKADEGTYVERTN
;
A
#
# COMPACT_ATOMS: atom_id res chain seq x y z
N MET A 1 -9.02 14.40 15.63
CA MET A 1 -7.95 13.49 16.10
C MET A 1 -6.67 13.86 15.40
N LYS A 2 -5.66 14.27 16.16
CA LYS A 2 -4.33 14.60 15.63
C LYS A 2 -3.55 13.32 15.33
N THR A 3 -3.18 13.11 14.08
CA THR A 3 -2.49 11.87 13.65
C THR A 3 -1.23 12.16 12.85
N LEU A 4 -0.25 11.27 13.01
CA LEU A 4 0.90 11.13 12.11
C LEU A 4 0.62 9.97 11.16
N ALA A 5 0.67 10.22 9.86
CA ALA A 5 0.58 9.20 8.82
C ALA A 5 1.93 8.98 8.16
N ILE A 6 2.29 7.71 7.91
CA ILE A 6 3.60 7.30 7.37
C ILE A 6 3.39 6.30 6.24
N ASP A 7 4.03 6.55 5.10
CA ASP A 7 4.22 5.54 4.05
C ASP A 7 5.69 5.44 3.64
N THR A 8 6.18 4.21 3.62
CA THR A 8 7.54 3.85 3.18
C THR A 8 7.51 2.57 2.34
N SER A 9 6.33 2.18 1.87
CA SER A 9 6.08 0.90 1.20
C SER A 9 6.63 0.82 -0.22
N THR A 10 6.92 1.96 -0.85
CA THR A 10 7.44 2.07 -2.22
C THR A 10 8.79 2.80 -2.25
N GLN A 11 9.26 3.21 -3.45
CA GLN A 11 10.44 4.08 -3.56
C GLN A 11 10.20 5.46 -2.95
N ALA A 12 8.95 5.93 -2.96
CA ALA A 12 8.57 7.18 -2.35
C ALA A 12 8.54 7.04 -0.81
N LEU A 13 8.82 8.14 -0.13
CA LEU A 13 8.63 8.32 1.31
C LEU A 13 7.61 9.43 1.49
N SER A 14 6.53 9.16 2.19
CA SER A 14 5.51 10.17 2.51
C SER A 14 5.20 10.18 4.00
N VAL A 15 5.11 11.37 4.56
CA VAL A 15 4.67 11.62 5.93
C VAL A 15 3.71 12.79 5.96
N ALA A 16 2.67 12.69 6.81
CA ALA A 16 1.70 13.76 6.98
C ALA A 16 1.28 13.92 8.45
N LEU A 17 0.98 15.13 8.84
CA LEU A 17 0.30 15.47 10.09
C LEU A 17 -1.12 15.93 9.76
N ARG A 18 -2.09 15.37 10.46
CA ARG A 18 -3.52 15.65 10.26
C ARG A 18 -4.17 16.10 11.57
N ASP A 19 -5.17 16.98 11.46
CA ASP A 19 -6.11 17.29 12.53
C ASP A 19 -7.52 16.99 12.03
N GLY A 20 -8.08 15.87 12.49
CA GLY A 20 -9.33 15.35 11.94
C GLY A 20 -9.21 15.10 10.43
N ASP A 21 -10.08 15.74 9.66
CA ASP A 21 -10.10 15.59 8.20
C ASP A 21 -9.10 16.50 7.48
N GLN A 22 -8.46 17.43 8.19
CA GLN A 22 -7.54 18.39 7.61
C GLN A 22 -6.11 17.83 7.59
N VAL A 23 -5.44 17.88 6.43
CA VAL A 23 -4.00 17.71 6.31
C VAL A 23 -3.34 19.02 6.72
N VAL A 24 -2.59 19.02 7.84
CA VAL A 24 -1.92 20.22 8.38
C VAL A 24 -0.55 20.42 7.77
N ALA A 25 0.17 19.31 7.56
CA ALA A 25 1.45 19.31 6.88
C ALA A 25 1.66 17.96 6.19
N GLU A 26 2.28 17.97 5.02
CA GLU A 26 2.67 16.77 4.29
C GLU A 26 4.00 16.97 3.57
N THR A 27 4.79 15.94 3.54
CA THR A 27 6.01 15.86 2.72
C THR A 27 6.07 14.53 2.03
N THR A 28 6.13 14.54 0.70
CA THR A 28 6.32 13.35 -0.13
C THR A 28 7.59 13.52 -0.95
N THR A 29 8.49 12.56 -0.90
CA THR A 29 9.72 12.54 -1.67
C THR A 29 9.74 11.29 -2.54
N ASN A 30 10.15 11.44 -3.82
CA ASN A 30 10.34 10.32 -4.74
C ASN A 30 11.78 10.34 -5.26
N THR A 31 12.73 10.19 -4.35
CA THR A 31 14.16 10.21 -4.66
C THR A 31 14.81 8.92 -4.18
N LYS A 32 15.98 8.58 -4.75
CA LYS A 32 16.75 7.39 -4.31
C LYS A 32 17.42 7.57 -2.92
N ILE A 33 16.76 8.29 -2.02
CA ILE A 33 17.25 8.54 -0.66
C ILE A 33 16.84 7.36 0.24
N LYS A 34 17.71 7.00 1.15
CA LYS A 34 17.43 5.92 2.12
C LYS A 34 16.35 6.37 3.11
N HIS A 35 15.21 5.72 3.12
CA HIS A 35 14.11 5.99 4.07
C HIS A 35 14.58 6.02 5.52
N SER A 36 15.50 5.12 5.89
CA SER A 36 16.05 5.03 7.26
C SER A 36 16.76 6.29 7.76
N THR A 37 17.31 7.10 6.85
CA THR A 37 18.01 8.35 7.23
C THR A 37 17.14 9.58 7.13
N GLN A 38 15.99 9.50 6.44
CA GLN A 38 15.14 10.67 6.16
C GLN A 38 13.85 10.68 6.97
N LEU A 39 13.28 9.52 7.33
CA LEU A 39 11.96 9.45 7.94
C LEU A 39 11.86 10.29 9.22
N LEU A 40 12.71 10.03 10.22
CA LEU A 40 12.63 10.75 11.50
C LEU A 40 13.00 12.24 11.38
N PRO A 41 14.03 12.66 10.62
CA PRO A 41 14.28 14.08 10.35
C PRO A 41 13.11 14.81 9.67
N LEU A 42 12.41 14.17 8.74
CA LEU A 42 11.23 14.76 8.11
C LEU A 42 10.09 14.93 9.11
N ILE A 43 9.80 13.92 9.92
CA ILE A 43 8.80 14.00 10.98
C ILE A 43 9.13 15.14 11.95
N ASP A 44 10.36 15.21 12.43
CA ASP A 44 10.80 16.28 13.34
C ASP A 44 10.65 17.68 12.72
N SER A 45 11.04 17.84 11.45
CA SER A 45 10.91 19.11 10.74
C SER A 45 9.46 19.55 10.59
N MET A 46 8.55 18.61 10.36
CA MET A 46 7.11 18.90 10.23
C MET A 46 6.51 19.34 11.57
N PHE A 47 6.85 18.66 12.68
CA PHE A 47 6.44 19.10 14.02
C PHE A 47 6.89 20.53 14.31
N LYS A 48 8.16 20.83 14.03
CA LYS A 48 8.71 22.20 14.21
C LYS A 48 8.00 23.24 13.36
N LEU A 49 7.67 22.87 12.11
CA LEU A 49 7.00 23.78 11.16
C LEU A 49 5.63 24.23 11.65
N ILE A 50 4.85 23.32 12.23
CA ILE A 50 3.48 23.60 12.67
C ILE A 50 3.35 23.88 14.17
N GLY A 51 4.45 23.81 14.92
CA GLY A 51 4.49 24.08 16.36
C GLY A 51 3.84 22.98 17.22
N TRP A 52 3.68 21.76 16.69
CA TRP A 52 3.22 20.61 17.47
C TRP A 52 4.38 19.91 18.18
N GLN A 53 4.02 19.15 19.21
CA GLN A 53 4.93 18.24 19.91
C GLN A 53 4.44 16.78 19.68
N PRO A 54 5.33 15.77 19.73
CA PRO A 54 4.90 14.38 19.60
C PRO A 54 3.78 13.98 20.56
N ILE A 55 3.75 14.54 21.76
CA ILE A 55 2.72 14.28 22.77
C ILE A 55 1.33 14.81 22.37
N ASP A 56 1.23 15.69 21.38
CA ASP A 56 -0.05 16.16 20.85
C ASP A 56 -0.74 15.14 19.96
N LEU A 57 -0.04 14.08 19.54
CA LEU A 57 -0.61 13.01 18.72
C LEU A 57 -1.60 12.16 19.51
N GLU A 58 -2.67 11.80 18.83
CA GLU A 58 -3.75 10.93 19.35
C GLU A 58 -3.81 9.58 18.60
N GLY A 59 -2.97 9.41 17.56
CA GLY A 59 -2.87 8.16 16.81
C GLY A 59 -1.81 8.22 15.71
N ILE A 60 -1.39 7.04 15.26
CA ILE A 60 -0.45 6.89 14.14
C ILE A 60 -1.10 6.01 13.08
N VAL A 61 -0.92 6.36 11.81
CA VAL A 61 -1.36 5.60 10.64
C VAL A 61 -0.15 5.16 9.84
N VAL A 62 -0.08 3.90 9.44
CA VAL A 62 1.01 3.38 8.60
C VAL A 62 0.49 2.39 7.57
N THR A 63 1.06 2.37 6.37
CA THR A 63 0.80 1.33 5.38
C THR A 63 1.41 0.00 5.85
N GLU A 64 0.61 -1.06 5.81
CA GLU A 64 1.01 -2.39 6.32
C GLU A 64 1.71 -3.28 5.30
N GLY A 65 1.66 -2.91 4.01
CA GLY A 65 2.14 -3.74 2.89
C GLY A 65 1.00 -4.08 1.91
N PRO A 66 1.30 -4.78 0.84
CA PRO A 66 2.63 -5.21 0.39
C PRO A 66 3.50 -4.07 -0.14
N GLY A 67 4.80 -4.35 -0.34
CA GLY A 67 5.73 -3.39 -0.90
C GLY A 67 7.20 -3.72 -0.63
N SER A 68 8.03 -2.69 -0.60
CA SER A 68 9.45 -2.81 -0.27
C SER A 68 9.65 -3.40 1.13
N TYR A 69 10.23 -4.59 1.22
CA TYR A 69 10.52 -5.27 2.50
C TYR A 69 11.27 -4.35 3.49
N THR A 70 12.36 -3.73 3.03
CA THR A 70 13.13 -2.80 3.86
C THR A 70 12.33 -1.55 4.21
N GLY A 71 11.59 -1.00 3.24
CA GLY A 71 10.76 0.17 3.45
C GLY A 71 9.69 -0.07 4.51
N LEU A 72 8.92 -1.13 4.38
CA LEU A 72 7.88 -1.53 5.34
C LEU A 72 8.43 -1.66 6.76
N ARG A 73 9.59 -2.33 6.92
CA ARG A 73 10.22 -2.45 8.24
C ARG A 73 10.58 -1.10 8.85
N ILE A 74 11.08 -0.17 8.06
CA ILE A 74 11.45 1.17 8.53
C ILE A 74 10.20 1.93 9.03
N GLY A 75 9.17 2.02 8.18
CA GLY A 75 7.94 2.76 8.52
C GLY A 75 7.18 2.14 9.67
N VAL A 76 6.94 0.84 9.62
CA VAL A 76 6.20 0.12 10.67
C VAL A 76 6.96 0.12 11.99
N THR A 77 8.30 -0.06 11.99
CA THR A 77 9.07 0.02 13.25
C THR A 77 8.99 1.42 13.86
N ALA A 78 9.14 2.47 13.05
CA ALA A 78 9.01 3.84 13.54
C ALA A 78 7.59 4.11 14.10
N ALA A 79 6.55 3.70 13.36
CA ALA A 79 5.15 3.85 13.78
C ALA A 79 4.86 3.11 15.10
N LYS A 80 5.25 1.83 15.19
CA LYS A 80 5.12 1.02 16.42
C LYS A 80 5.84 1.64 17.61
N THR A 81 7.09 2.04 17.41
CA THR A 81 7.90 2.64 18.49
C THR A 81 7.25 3.92 19.00
N MET A 82 6.80 4.80 18.10
CA MET A 82 6.15 6.05 18.51
C MET A 82 4.80 5.78 19.18
N ALA A 83 3.96 4.90 18.61
CA ALA A 83 2.65 4.55 19.18
C ALA A 83 2.79 3.97 20.59
N ASN A 84 3.73 3.04 20.78
CA ASN A 84 4.01 2.44 22.08
C ASN A 84 4.55 3.47 23.09
N THR A 85 5.51 4.29 22.68
CA THR A 85 6.14 5.30 23.57
C THR A 85 5.13 6.36 24.02
N LEU A 86 4.23 6.77 23.13
CA LEU A 86 3.21 7.79 23.43
C LEU A 86 1.94 7.19 24.03
N ASN A 87 1.83 5.86 24.07
CA ASN A 87 0.64 5.12 24.51
C ASN A 87 -0.62 5.54 23.75
N ILE A 88 -0.51 5.60 22.43
CA ILE A 88 -1.61 5.97 21.49
C ILE A 88 -1.86 4.86 20.49
N PRO A 89 -3.08 4.76 19.90
CA PRO A 89 -3.43 3.71 18.95
C PRO A 89 -2.60 3.78 17.66
N LEU A 90 -2.31 2.59 17.12
CA LEU A 90 -1.75 2.38 15.81
C LEU A 90 -2.84 1.91 14.86
N PHE A 91 -2.93 2.55 13.70
CA PHE A 91 -3.84 2.19 12.62
C PHE A 91 -3.05 1.80 11.38
N THR A 92 -3.58 0.83 10.66
CA THR A 92 -2.97 0.34 9.41
C THR A 92 -3.98 0.32 8.27
N LEU A 93 -3.46 0.28 7.06
CA LEU A 93 -4.21 0.00 5.84
C LEU A 93 -3.28 -0.64 4.81
N PRO A 94 -3.85 -1.48 3.88
CA PRO A 94 -3.07 -2.06 2.80
C PRO A 94 -2.46 -0.99 1.89
N THR A 95 -1.22 -1.20 1.44
CA THR A 95 -0.54 -0.28 0.50
C THR A 95 -1.33 -0.10 -0.80
N LEU A 96 -1.92 -1.18 -1.32
CA LEU A 96 -2.72 -1.10 -2.55
C LEU A 96 -4.02 -0.32 -2.35
N MET A 97 -4.59 -0.31 -1.13
CA MET A 97 -5.71 0.56 -0.78
C MET A 97 -5.26 2.04 -0.77
N ALA A 98 -4.08 2.33 -0.23
CA ALA A 98 -3.52 3.68 -0.24
C ALA A 98 -3.33 4.21 -1.67
N LEU A 99 -2.84 3.37 -2.59
CA LEU A 99 -2.76 3.69 -4.03
C LEU A 99 -4.14 3.90 -4.65
N ALA A 100 -5.10 3.02 -4.37
CA ALA A 100 -6.46 3.16 -4.88
C ALA A 100 -7.13 4.46 -4.41
N GLY A 101 -6.78 4.94 -3.23
CA GLY A 101 -7.25 6.20 -2.67
C GLY A 101 -6.85 7.44 -3.48
N ASN A 102 -5.79 7.37 -4.27
CA ASN A 102 -5.35 8.49 -5.13
C ASN A 102 -6.26 8.68 -6.36
N VAL A 103 -6.99 7.64 -6.79
CA VAL A 103 -7.99 7.78 -7.85
C VAL A 103 -9.15 8.58 -7.25
N GLN A 104 -9.38 9.79 -7.74
CA GLN A 104 -10.46 10.64 -7.24
C GLN A 104 -11.83 9.97 -7.47
N ALA A 105 -12.81 10.32 -6.63
CA ALA A 105 -14.18 9.83 -6.80
C ALA A 105 -14.72 10.26 -8.17
N THR A 106 -15.09 9.29 -8.97
CA THR A 106 -15.79 9.52 -10.25
C THR A 106 -17.28 9.75 -9.98
N SER A 107 -18.02 10.24 -11.00
CA SER A 107 -19.47 10.45 -10.90
C SER A 107 -20.29 9.14 -10.78
N GLY A 108 -19.65 7.99 -10.81
CA GLY A 108 -20.27 6.66 -10.68
C GLY A 108 -19.29 5.60 -10.20
N PRO A 109 -19.74 4.33 -10.12
CA PRO A 109 -18.88 3.21 -9.80
C PRO A 109 -17.70 3.08 -10.75
N ALA A 110 -16.54 2.66 -10.24
CA ALA A 110 -15.34 2.42 -11.04
C ALA A 110 -14.53 1.25 -10.47
N LEU A 111 -13.87 0.51 -11.33
CA LEU A 111 -12.89 -0.50 -10.95
C LEU A 111 -11.53 0.17 -10.85
N ILE A 112 -10.84 -0.07 -9.74
CA ILE A 112 -9.49 0.44 -9.52
C ILE A 112 -8.56 -0.77 -9.39
N VAL A 113 -7.50 -0.76 -10.18
CA VAL A 113 -6.49 -1.81 -10.26
C VAL A 113 -5.16 -1.22 -9.79
N PRO A 114 -4.92 -1.11 -8.47
CA PRO A 114 -3.63 -0.71 -7.94
C PRO A 114 -2.66 -1.88 -8.01
N PHE A 115 -1.40 -1.58 -8.36
CA PHE A 115 -0.34 -2.58 -8.35
C PHE A 115 1.03 -1.95 -8.08
N ILE A 116 1.98 -2.78 -7.64
CA ILE A 116 3.38 -2.40 -7.37
C ILE A 116 4.28 -3.45 -8.04
N ASP A 117 5.32 -3.01 -8.74
CA ASP A 117 6.31 -3.91 -9.34
C ASP A 117 7.04 -4.73 -8.27
N ALA A 118 6.96 -6.05 -8.39
CA ALA A 118 7.68 -7.00 -7.55
C ALA A 118 8.90 -7.63 -8.28
N ARG A 119 9.34 -6.97 -9.38
CA ARG A 119 10.43 -7.33 -10.28
C ARG A 119 10.09 -8.52 -11.20
N ARG A 120 10.90 -8.70 -12.26
CA ARG A 120 10.81 -9.82 -13.22
C ARG A 120 9.40 -10.00 -13.81
N LYS A 121 8.70 -8.88 -14.10
CA LYS A 121 7.31 -8.88 -14.59
C LYS A 121 6.28 -9.48 -13.62
N THR A 122 6.64 -9.65 -12.35
CA THR A 122 5.67 -9.92 -11.29
C THR A 122 5.21 -8.63 -10.64
N ALA A 123 4.02 -8.64 -10.08
CA ALA A 123 3.48 -7.51 -9.33
C ALA A 123 2.71 -7.98 -8.09
N PHE A 124 2.62 -7.12 -7.09
CA PHE A 124 1.54 -7.16 -6.10
C PHE A 124 0.37 -6.40 -6.69
N ALA A 125 -0.77 -7.05 -6.85
CA ALA A 125 -1.93 -6.46 -7.50
C ALA A 125 -3.24 -6.90 -6.85
N THR A 126 -4.27 -6.05 -6.98
CA THR A 126 -5.63 -6.34 -6.56
C THR A 126 -6.63 -5.54 -7.39
N VAL A 127 -7.93 -5.76 -7.19
CA VAL A 127 -9.01 -4.96 -7.78
C VAL A 127 -9.97 -4.51 -6.68
N TYR A 128 -10.25 -3.22 -6.66
CA TYR A 128 -11.31 -2.63 -5.84
C TYR A 128 -12.44 -2.12 -6.73
N LEU A 129 -13.68 -2.40 -6.32
CA LEU A 129 -14.83 -1.64 -6.77
C LEU A 129 -14.97 -0.42 -5.86
N ARG A 130 -14.94 0.77 -6.45
CA ARG A 130 -15.17 2.02 -5.75
C ARG A 130 -16.55 2.58 -6.07
N GLU A 131 -17.31 2.91 -5.02
CA GLU A 131 -18.61 3.56 -5.08
C GLU A 131 -18.59 4.77 -4.14
N GLY A 132 -18.32 5.94 -4.67
CA GLY A 132 -18.07 7.14 -3.86
C GLY A 132 -16.84 6.97 -2.96
N ASN A 133 -17.04 6.97 -1.64
CA ASN A 133 -15.97 6.75 -0.65
C ASN A 133 -15.85 5.30 -0.18
N ARG A 134 -16.68 4.40 -0.70
CA ARG A 134 -16.64 2.97 -0.35
C ARG A 134 -15.73 2.23 -1.32
N PHE A 135 -14.85 1.39 -0.76
CA PHE A 135 -14.02 0.46 -1.50
C PHE A 135 -14.42 -0.97 -1.13
N THR A 136 -14.77 -1.76 -2.13
CA THR A 136 -15.04 -3.20 -1.98
C THR A 136 -13.93 -3.97 -2.65
N LEU A 137 -13.23 -4.82 -1.91
CA LEU A 137 -12.19 -5.69 -2.44
C LEU A 137 -12.84 -6.77 -3.31
N LEU A 138 -12.46 -6.87 -4.58
CA LEU A 138 -12.94 -7.90 -5.50
C LEU A 138 -11.94 -9.06 -5.64
N PHE A 139 -10.64 -8.76 -5.56
CA PHE A 139 -9.57 -9.75 -5.61
C PHE A 139 -8.71 -9.64 -4.35
N THR A 140 -8.42 -10.76 -3.71
CA THR A 140 -7.40 -10.81 -2.67
C THR A 140 -6.07 -10.37 -3.29
N THR A 141 -5.28 -9.58 -2.55
CA THR A 141 -3.94 -9.18 -2.99
C THR A 141 -3.14 -10.41 -3.39
N SER A 142 -2.64 -10.41 -4.61
CA SER A 142 -1.83 -11.50 -5.16
C SER A 142 -0.43 -11.02 -5.50
N HIS A 143 0.54 -11.95 -5.39
CA HIS A 143 1.89 -11.79 -5.94
C HIS A 143 2.07 -12.82 -7.06
N GLY A 144 2.40 -12.37 -8.26
CA GLY A 144 2.59 -13.27 -9.41
C GLY A 144 2.88 -12.54 -10.71
N GLN A 145 2.95 -13.29 -11.80
CA GLN A 145 3.12 -12.71 -13.14
C GLN A 145 1.94 -11.78 -13.46
N PHE A 146 2.24 -10.53 -13.77
CA PHE A 146 1.21 -9.51 -13.94
C PHE A 146 0.24 -9.82 -15.09
N ILE A 147 0.77 -10.42 -16.18
CA ILE A 147 -0.08 -10.83 -17.31
C ILE A 147 -1.14 -11.88 -16.88
N GLN A 148 -0.77 -12.83 -16.01
CA GLN A 148 -1.73 -13.82 -15.50
C GLN A 148 -2.79 -13.17 -14.61
N PHE A 149 -2.42 -12.17 -13.83
CA PHE A 149 -3.38 -11.38 -13.06
C PHE A 149 -4.36 -10.64 -13.98
N LEU A 150 -3.90 -10.02 -15.08
CA LEU A 150 -4.76 -9.39 -16.07
C LEU A 150 -5.73 -10.37 -16.70
N ASP A 151 -5.29 -11.60 -17.04
CA ASP A 151 -6.14 -12.68 -17.57
C ASP A 151 -7.24 -13.06 -16.56
N GLN A 152 -6.91 -13.13 -15.27
CA GLN A 152 -7.88 -13.41 -14.21
C GLN A 152 -8.91 -12.28 -14.08
N VAL A 153 -8.48 -11.03 -14.15
CA VAL A 153 -9.37 -9.87 -14.13
C VAL A 153 -10.31 -9.91 -15.34
N GLU A 154 -9.80 -10.16 -16.52
CA GLU A 154 -10.63 -10.26 -17.74
C GLU A 154 -11.67 -11.38 -17.63
N THR A 155 -11.26 -12.56 -17.14
CA THR A 155 -12.16 -13.69 -16.95
C THR A 155 -13.27 -13.35 -15.95
N TYR A 156 -12.90 -12.78 -14.79
CA TYR A 156 -13.87 -12.35 -13.78
C TYR A 156 -14.88 -11.34 -14.32
N LEU A 157 -14.43 -10.40 -15.13
CA LEU A 157 -15.32 -9.40 -15.73
C LEU A 157 -16.27 -10.01 -16.76
N LYS A 158 -15.87 -11.05 -17.51
CA LYS A 158 -16.77 -11.81 -18.40
C LYS A 158 -17.86 -12.53 -17.62
N ASP A 159 -17.55 -13.02 -16.44
CA ASP A 159 -18.49 -13.72 -15.55
C ASP A 159 -19.37 -12.75 -14.73
N ASN A 160 -19.04 -11.44 -14.71
CA ASN A 160 -19.77 -10.39 -14.00
C ASN A 160 -20.14 -9.23 -14.93
N PRO A 161 -21.19 -9.38 -15.76
CA PRO A 161 -21.56 -8.40 -16.81
C PRO A 161 -21.82 -6.99 -16.28
N ASP A 162 -22.35 -6.86 -15.06
CA ASP A 162 -22.62 -5.55 -14.43
C ASP A 162 -21.34 -4.74 -14.20
N LEU A 163 -20.21 -5.41 -13.97
CA LEU A 163 -18.90 -4.78 -13.79
C LEU A 163 -18.18 -4.54 -15.14
N GLN A 164 -18.60 -5.26 -16.18
CA GLN A 164 -17.93 -5.23 -17.48
C GLN A 164 -17.99 -3.84 -18.15
N SER A 165 -19.02 -3.07 -17.87
CA SER A 165 -19.20 -1.71 -18.41
C SER A 165 -18.47 -0.63 -17.63
N LEU A 166 -17.93 -0.95 -16.44
CA LEU A 166 -17.26 0.03 -15.60
C LEU A 166 -15.85 0.37 -16.13
N PRO A 167 -15.40 1.62 -15.96
CA PRO A 167 -14.04 2.00 -16.30
C PRO A 167 -13.03 1.24 -15.42
N LEU A 168 -11.94 0.77 -16.04
CA LEU A 168 -10.81 0.10 -15.39
C LEU A 168 -9.68 1.10 -15.20
N ASN A 169 -9.45 1.53 -13.96
CA ASN A 169 -8.47 2.53 -13.61
C ASN A 169 -7.20 1.86 -13.07
N PHE A 170 -6.13 1.83 -13.88
CA PHE A 170 -4.84 1.29 -13.50
C PHE A 170 -3.97 2.36 -12.87
N ILE A 171 -3.47 2.09 -11.67
CA ILE A 171 -2.64 3.01 -10.90
C ILE A 171 -1.45 2.30 -10.25
N SER A 172 -0.25 2.82 -10.48
CA SER A 172 1.00 2.27 -9.96
C SER A 172 2.12 3.32 -10.02
N PRO A 173 3.08 3.31 -9.09
CA PRO A 173 4.33 4.05 -9.26
C PRO A 173 5.18 3.52 -10.42
N ASP A 174 4.93 2.29 -10.88
CA ASP A 174 5.71 1.56 -11.87
C ASP A 174 4.92 1.33 -13.17
N ILE A 175 3.91 2.18 -13.46
CA ILE A 175 2.93 1.96 -14.54
C ILE A 175 3.57 1.74 -15.91
N GLU A 176 4.66 2.45 -16.23
CA GLU A 176 5.31 2.37 -17.54
C GLU A 176 5.93 1.00 -17.82
N ALA A 177 6.36 0.27 -16.79
CA ALA A 177 6.93 -1.08 -16.94
C ALA A 177 5.89 -2.11 -17.41
N PHE A 178 4.59 -1.81 -17.22
CA PHE A 178 3.47 -2.72 -17.48
C PHE A 178 2.44 -2.13 -18.47
N ARG A 179 2.64 -0.90 -18.94
CA ARG A 179 1.72 -0.20 -19.84
C ARG A 179 1.32 -1.03 -21.04
N GLN A 180 2.31 -1.61 -21.75
CA GLN A 180 2.06 -2.41 -22.93
C GLN A 180 1.20 -3.66 -22.65
N ASP A 181 1.43 -4.31 -21.51
CA ASP A 181 0.66 -5.49 -21.09
C ASP A 181 -0.82 -5.10 -20.85
N ILE A 182 -1.05 -3.95 -20.18
CA ILE A 182 -2.39 -3.41 -19.90
C ILE A 182 -3.10 -3.02 -21.18
N GLU A 183 -2.46 -2.24 -22.06
CA GLU A 183 -3.03 -1.76 -23.32
C GLU A 183 -3.35 -2.92 -24.26
N SER A 184 -2.51 -3.94 -24.31
CA SER A 184 -2.74 -5.13 -25.13
C SER A 184 -3.94 -5.94 -24.67
N GLN A 185 -4.20 -5.99 -23.36
CA GLN A 185 -5.30 -6.78 -22.78
C GLN A 185 -6.64 -6.04 -22.82
N PHE A 186 -6.65 -4.76 -22.46
CA PHE A 186 -7.88 -4.00 -22.21
C PHE A 186 -8.14 -2.87 -23.21
N GLY A 187 -7.16 -2.49 -24.03
CA GLY A 187 -7.29 -1.43 -25.05
C GLY A 187 -7.86 -0.13 -24.47
N ASP A 188 -8.82 0.44 -25.19
CA ASP A 188 -9.49 1.71 -24.81
C ASP A 188 -10.29 1.65 -23.50
N ARG A 189 -10.47 0.46 -22.96
CA ARG A 189 -11.17 0.24 -21.71
C ARG A 189 -10.31 0.56 -20.48
N ALA A 190 -8.99 0.51 -20.64
CA ALA A 190 -8.03 0.82 -19.60
C ALA A 190 -7.82 2.33 -19.49
N ILE A 191 -8.09 2.89 -18.33
CA ILE A 191 -7.68 4.24 -17.96
C ILE A 191 -6.37 4.11 -17.17
N ILE A 192 -5.26 4.51 -17.78
CA ILE A 192 -3.93 4.37 -17.22
C ILE A 192 -3.50 5.70 -16.62
N PHE A 193 -3.40 5.75 -15.28
CA PHE A 193 -2.95 6.95 -14.60
C PHE A 193 -1.42 7.14 -14.77
N PRO A 194 -0.95 8.37 -15.01
CA PRO A 194 0.49 8.67 -15.04
C PRO A 194 1.19 8.31 -13.72
N ASN A 195 2.51 8.06 -13.78
CA ASN A 195 3.33 7.67 -12.61
C ASN A 195 3.18 8.59 -11.40
N GLU A 196 2.99 9.89 -11.62
CA GLU A 196 2.82 10.86 -10.54
C GLU A 196 1.61 10.57 -9.64
N PHE A 197 0.54 9.98 -10.19
CA PHE A 197 -0.61 9.53 -9.40
C PHE A 197 -0.35 8.24 -8.62
N GLY A 198 0.68 7.49 -8.98
CA GLY A 198 1.13 6.30 -8.27
C GLY A 198 1.92 6.59 -6.99
N LEU A 199 2.17 7.86 -6.64
CA LEU A 199 2.80 8.21 -5.38
C LEU A 199 1.78 8.16 -4.24
N ILE A 200 2.10 7.42 -3.18
CA ILE A 200 1.25 7.41 -1.99
C ILE A 200 1.44 8.72 -1.24
N HIS A 201 0.34 9.41 -0.99
CA HIS A 201 0.28 10.63 -0.21
C HIS A 201 -0.20 10.31 1.21
N ALA A 202 0.68 10.42 2.20
CA ALA A 202 0.36 10.11 3.60
C ALA A 202 -0.82 10.95 4.13
N GLY A 203 -0.99 12.16 3.60
CA GLY A 203 -2.13 13.02 3.92
C GLY A 203 -3.49 12.41 3.58
N HIS A 204 -3.57 11.51 2.61
CA HIS A 204 -4.82 10.86 2.23
C HIS A 204 -5.14 9.62 3.06
N LEU A 205 -4.16 8.99 3.73
CA LEU A 205 -4.34 7.71 4.42
C LEU A 205 -5.45 7.76 5.49
N GLY A 206 -5.53 8.87 6.24
CA GLY A 206 -6.54 9.03 7.28
C GLY A 206 -7.99 9.17 6.78
N ALA A 207 -8.21 9.35 5.48
CA ALA A 207 -9.55 9.39 4.87
C ALA A 207 -10.00 8.01 4.32
N LEU A 208 -9.14 7.01 4.37
CA LEU A 208 -9.41 5.64 3.90
C LEU A 208 -9.84 4.74 5.06
N PRO A 209 -10.42 3.56 4.75
CA PRO A 209 -10.73 2.57 5.77
C PRO A 209 -9.48 2.13 6.54
N LEU A 210 -9.42 2.45 7.83
CA LEU A 210 -8.31 2.11 8.72
C LEU A 210 -8.69 0.93 9.61
N LYS A 211 -7.70 0.08 9.91
CA LYS A 211 -7.80 -0.98 10.91
C LYS A 211 -6.90 -0.62 12.10
N GLN A 212 -7.49 -0.56 13.31
CA GLN A 212 -6.68 -0.47 14.52
C GLN A 212 -6.04 -1.83 14.80
N VAL A 213 -4.74 -1.83 15.12
CA VAL A 213 -3.96 -3.04 15.39
C VAL A 213 -3.33 -2.97 16.78
N ASP A 214 -3.03 -4.14 17.32
CA ASP A 214 -2.23 -4.24 18.54
C ASP A 214 -0.77 -3.94 18.22
N VAL A 215 -0.20 -2.97 18.93
CA VAL A 215 1.14 -2.45 18.65
C VAL A 215 2.24 -3.52 18.88
N GLU A 216 2.04 -4.43 19.84
CA GLU A 216 3.05 -5.43 20.18
C GLU A 216 3.08 -6.56 19.14
N THR A 217 1.91 -7.06 18.77
CA THR A 217 1.76 -8.25 17.91
C THR A 217 1.71 -7.93 16.42
N PHE A 218 1.45 -6.68 16.03
CA PHE A 218 1.35 -6.32 14.63
C PHE A 218 2.66 -6.57 13.86
N ILE A 219 2.54 -7.27 12.73
CA ILE A 219 3.62 -7.57 11.77
C ILE A 219 3.18 -7.05 10.39
N PRO A 220 4.07 -6.41 9.62
CA PRO A 220 3.76 -6.00 8.25
C PRO A 220 3.38 -7.17 7.36
N ASP A 221 2.47 -6.93 6.42
CA ASP A 221 2.16 -7.89 5.35
C ASP A 221 3.24 -7.80 4.25
N TYR A 222 4.15 -8.74 4.26
CA TYR A 222 5.19 -8.80 3.22
C TYR A 222 4.68 -9.40 1.91
N ALA A 223 3.52 -10.08 1.91
CA ALA A 223 2.85 -10.74 0.78
C ALA A 223 3.76 -11.69 -0.05
N LYS A 224 5.03 -11.79 0.29
CA LYS A 224 6.00 -12.71 -0.29
C LYS A 224 7.18 -12.91 0.68
N LEU A 225 7.83 -14.05 0.56
CA LEU A 225 9.08 -14.31 1.27
C LEU A 225 10.17 -13.30 0.84
N SER A 226 11.09 -12.98 1.73
CA SER A 226 12.28 -12.22 1.34
C SER A 226 13.12 -13.01 0.32
N GLU A 227 13.94 -12.33 -0.47
CA GLU A 227 14.81 -13.00 -1.45
C GLU A 227 15.73 -14.05 -0.78
N ALA A 228 16.16 -13.81 0.46
CA ALA A 228 16.94 -14.77 1.24
C ALA A 228 16.11 -16.00 1.63
N GLU A 229 14.87 -15.81 2.04
CA GLU A 229 13.94 -16.90 2.35
C GLU A 229 13.53 -17.68 1.09
N GLU A 230 13.26 -16.99 -0.04
CA GLU A 230 13.00 -17.64 -1.33
C GLU A 230 14.18 -18.53 -1.76
N ASN A 231 15.41 -18.01 -1.65
CA ASN A 231 16.62 -18.76 -1.97
C ASN A 231 16.82 -19.94 -1.01
N TRP A 232 16.53 -19.76 0.27
CA TRP A 232 16.63 -20.84 1.26
C TRP A 232 15.60 -21.95 0.99
N VAL A 233 14.34 -21.59 0.74
CA VAL A 233 13.26 -22.52 0.38
C VAL A 233 13.62 -23.29 -0.91
N ALA A 234 14.17 -22.60 -1.91
CA ALA A 234 14.61 -23.25 -3.16
C ALA A 234 15.75 -24.26 -2.94
N GLN A 235 16.63 -24.01 -1.97
CA GLN A 235 17.76 -24.89 -1.63
C GLN A 235 17.37 -26.01 -0.64
N ASN A 236 16.30 -25.84 0.15
CA ASN A 236 15.88 -26.74 1.22
C ASN A 236 14.37 -27.07 1.15
N PRO A 237 13.88 -27.64 0.03
CA PRO A 237 12.43 -27.80 -0.22
C PRO A 237 11.72 -28.75 0.77
N GLU A 238 12.43 -29.71 1.35
CA GLU A 238 11.85 -30.64 2.32
C GLU A 238 11.74 -30.02 3.72
N GLU A 239 12.72 -29.19 4.12
CA GLU A 239 12.70 -28.48 5.40
C GLU A 239 11.65 -27.35 5.36
N ALA A 240 11.51 -26.67 4.21
CA ALA A 240 10.50 -25.61 4.00
C ALA A 240 9.07 -26.15 4.16
N LYS A 241 8.78 -27.38 3.70
CA LYS A 241 7.47 -28.04 3.90
C LYS A 241 7.21 -28.40 5.36
N ALA A 242 8.24 -28.74 6.12
CA ALA A 242 8.11 -29.08 7.54
C ALA A 242 7.86 -27.82 8.40
N ASP A 243 8.30 -26.66 7.92
CA ASP A 243 8.25 -25.37 8.66
C ASP A 243 6.97 -24.55 8.37
N GLU A 244 6.14 -24.96 7.39
CA GLU A 244 4.86 -24.30 7.08
C GLU A 244 3.89 -24.19 8.27
N GLY A 245 4.18 -24.88 9.39
CA GLY A 245 3.41 -24.84 10.63
C GLY A 245 3.98 -23.97 11.75
N THR A 246 5.21 -23.47 11.64
CA THR A 246 5.92 -22.93 12.82
C THR A 246 6.20 -21.41 12.74
N TYR A 247 6.24 -20.80 11.56
CA TYR A 247 6.63 -19.38 11.39
C TYR A 247 5.62 -18.47 10.71
N VAL A 248 4.52 -19.00 10.20
CA VAL A 248 3.46 -18.17 9.58
C VAL A 248 2.11 -18.60 10.14
N GLU A 249 1.71 -18.05 11.27
CA GLU A 249 0.29 -17.98 11.61
C GLU A 249 -0.38 -17.07 10.58
N ARG A 250 -0.95 -17.66 9.54
CA ARG A 250 -1.89 -16.97 8.67
C ARG A 250 -3.14 -16.71 9.50
N THR A 251 -3.28 -15.50 10.02
CA THR A 251 -4.56 -15.05 10.56
C THR A 251 -5.58 -15.07 9.42
N ASN A 252 -6.52 -16.00 9.50
CA ASN A 252 -7.74 -16.03 8.67
C ASN A 252 -8.60 -14.78 8.88
#